data_e5a6a8cc276ec565183645fbb9fde8a3
#
_entry.id   e5a6a8cc276ec565183645fbb9fde8a3
#
_cell.length_a   1.000
_cell.length_b   1.000
_cell.length_c   1.000
_cell.angle_alpha   90.00
_cell.angle_beta   90.00
_cell.angle_gamma   90.00
#
_symmetry.space_group_name_H-M   'P 1'
#
loop_
_entity.id
_entity.type
_entity.pdbx_description
1 polymer ?
#
loop_
_entity_poly.entity_id
_entity_poly.type
_entity_poly.pdbx_seq_one_letter_code
_entity_poly.pdbx_strand_id
1 'polypeptide(L)'
;MISRSSALRLKGFDVSVTYRRPNGAILTRTGTLKGVYKSLLIEVPISGRYYHIPLMQVMAVRPLDPLTVHNFLQDGMGAALSSRKE
;
A
#
# COMPACT_ATOMS: atom_id res chain seq x y z
N MET A 1 -8.05 -2.16 9.60
CA MET A 1 -7.51 -0.82 9.26
C MET A 1 -6.02 -0.78 9.55
N ILE A 2 -5.24 -0.20 8.65
CA ILE A 2 -3.80 -0.06 8.85
C ILE A 2 -3.50 1.10 9.79
N SER A 3 -2.47 0.97 10.61
CA SER A 3 -2.05 2.07 11.47
C SER A 3 -1.19 3.05 10.67
N ARG A 4 -1.24 4.31 11.12
CA ARG A 4 -0.46 5.37 10.49
C ARG A 4 1.04 5.09 10.55
N SER A 5 1.52 4.62 11.69
CA SER A 5 2.94 4.34 11.85
C SER A 5 3.39 3.18 10.97
N SER A 6 2.56 2.18 10.78
CA SER A 6 2.90 1.07 9.87
C SER A 6 3.00 1.57 8.44
N ALA A 7 2.08 2.44 8.02
CA ALA A 7 2.12 2.99 6.67
C ALA A 7 3.34 3.89 6.47
N LEU A 8 3.71 4.68 7.49
CA LEU A 8 4.86 5.58 7.40
C LEU A 8 6.17 4.85 7.08
N ARG A 9 6.27 3.61 7.50
CA ARG A 9 7.48 2.82 7.24
C ARG A 9 7.69 2.55 5.75
N LEU A 10 6.64 2.70 4.96
CA LEU A 10 6.70 2.47 3.51
C LEU A 10 6.78 3.77 2.72
N LYS A 11 6.90 4.91 3.40
CA LYS A 11 7.01 6.20 2.72
C LYS A 11 8.26 6.21 1.83
N GLY A 12 8.08 6.61 0.58
CA GLY A 12 9.15 6.65 -0.41
C GLY A 12 9.27 5.40 -1.24
N PHE A 13 8.55 4.34 -0.89
CA PHE A 13 8.58 3.08 -1.63
C PHE A 13 7.37 2.96 -2.53
N ASP A 14 7.52 2.17 -3.58
CA ASP A 14 6.37 1.80 -4.40
C ASP A 14 5.52 0.80 -3.63
N VAL A 15 4.22 1.06 -3.61
CA VAL A 15 3.29 0.26 -2.82
C VAL A 15 2.04 -0.07 -3.62
N SER A 16 1.36 -1.10 -3.17
CA SER A 16 0.02 -1.46 -3.63
C SER A 16 -0.93 -1.26 -2.45
N VAL A 17 -1.94 -0.43 -2.64
CA VAL A 17 -2.91 -0.10 -1.59
C VAL A 17 -4.27 -0.66 -1.97
N THR A 18 -4.82 -1.48 -1.10
CA THR A 18 -6.19 -2.00 -1.24
C THR A 18 -7.07 -1.27 -0.25
N TYR A 19 -8.17 -0.72 -0.72
CA TYR A 19 -9.05 0.08 0.12
C TYR A 19 -10.50 -0.10 -0.29
N ARG A 20 -11.40 0.20 0.66
CA ARG A 20 -12.82 0.11 0.44
C ARG A 20 -13.41 1.51 0.33
N ARG A 21 -14.15 1.75 -0.74
CA ARG A 21 -14.85 3.02 -0.93
C ARG A 21 -16.15 3.03 -0.14
N PRO A 22 -16.72 4.22 0.11
CA PRO A 22 -17.98 4.31 0.86
C PRO A 22 -19.13 3.51 0.23
N ASN A 23 -19.10 3.34 -1.08
CA ASN A 23 -20.14 2.54 -1.77
C ASN A 23 -19.91 1.04 -1.66
N GLY A 24 -18.89 0.61 -0.91
CA GLY A 24 -18.58 -0.80 -0.73
C GLY A 24 -17.62 -1.39 -1.73
N ALA A 25 -17.29 -0.68 -2.79
CA ALA A 25 -16.36 -1.19 -3.80
C ALA A 25 -14.95 -1.29 -3.21
N ILE A 26 -14.26 -2.37 -3.54
CA ILE A 26 -12.88 -2.60 -3.12
C ILE A 26 -11.99 -2.39 -4.33
N LEU A 27 -11.01 -1.50 -4.18
CA LEU A 27 -10.10 -1.13 -5.25
C LEU A 27 -8.67 -1.30 -4.80
N THR A 28 -7.78 -1.49 -5.78
CA THR A 28 -6.34 -1.53 -5.55
C THR A 28 -5.67 -0.50 -6.42
N ARG A 29 -4.81 0.33 -5.81
CA ARG A 29 -4.03 1.34 -6.52
C ARG A 29 -2.56 1.12 -6.22
N THR A 30 -1.73 1.34 -7.22
CA THR A 30 -0.29 1.21 -7.07
C THR A 30 0.38 2.54 -7.36
N GLY A 31 1.49 2.78 -6.70
CA GLY A 31 2.25 4.00 -6.88
C GLY A 31 3.24 4.19 -5.76
N THR A 32 3.90 5.34 -5.74
CA THR A 32 4.88 5.66 -4.71
C THR A 32 4.19 6.34 -3.54
N LEU A 33 4.41 5.84 -2.34
CA LEU A 33 3.82 6.43 -1.15
C LEU A 33 4.59 7.70 -0.80
N LYS A 34 3.94 8.85 -0.94
CA LYS A 34 4.58 10.15 -0.72
C LYS A 34 4.31 10.73 0.65
N GLY A 35 3.21 10.37 1.27
CA GLY A 35 2.89 10.90 2.58
C GLY A 35 1.80 10.12 3.25
N VAL A 36 1.75 10.24 4.57
CA VAL A 36 0.75 9.59 5.40
C VAL A 36 0.27 10.59 6.44
N TYR A 37 -1.00 10.97 6.33
CA TYR A 37 -1.64 11.84 7.30
C TYR A 37 -2.98 11.19 7.68
N LYS A 38 -4.06 11.90 7.47
CA LYS A 38 -5.39 11.29 7.55
C LYS A 38 -5.68 10.46 6.31
N SER A 39 -4.89 10.67 5.25
CA SER A 39 -4.98 9.95 4.00
C SER A 39 -3.59 9.49 3.59
N LEU A 40 -3.54 8.42 2.80
CA LEU A 40 -2.33 8.04 2.10
C LEU A 40 -2.25 8.85 0.82
N LEU A 41 -1.09 9.42 0.55
CA LEU A 41 -0.83 10.16 -0.67
C LEU A 41 0.02 9.30 -1.58
N ILE A 42 -0.57 8.82 -2.67
CA ILE A 42 0.07 7.91 -3.61
C ILE A 42 0.29 8.63 -4.94
N GLU A 43 1.51 8.66 -5.42
CA GLU A 43 1.84 9.23 -6.71
C GLU A 43 1.91 8.12 -7.76
N VAL A 44 1.17 8.30 -8.86
CA VAL A 44 1.22 7.38 -9.99
C VAL A 44 2.41 7.78 -10.86
N PRO A 45 3.43 6.93 -11.00
CA PRO A 45 4.73 7.34 -11.55
C PRO A 45 4.67 7.98 -12.95
N ILE A 46 3.95 7.39 -13.87
CA ILE A 46 3.99 7.87 -15.25
C ILE A 46 3.13 9.11 -15.46
N SER A 47 1.95 9.13 -14.88
CA SER A 47 1.01 10.23 -15.08
C SER A 47 1.29 11.42 -14.18
N GLY A 48 2.03 11.23 -13.09
CA GLY A 48 2.26 12.27 -12.10
C GLY A 48 1.02 12.61 -11.28
N ARG A 49 -0.02 11.82 -11.40
CA ARG A 49 -1.24 12.03 -10.63
C ARG A 49 -1.07 11.53 -9.20
N TYR A 50 -1.90 12.05 -8.31
CA TYR A 50 -1.91 11.65 -6.91
C TYR A 50 -3.26 11.07 -6.55
N TYR A 51 -3.24 10.04 -5.72
CA TYR A 51 -4.44 9.52 -5.10
C TYR A 51 -4.39 9.84 -3.61
N HIS A 52 -5.51 10.35 -3.10
CA HIS A 52 -5.70 10.60 -1.68
C HIS A 52 -6.64 9.52 -1.17
N ILE A 53 -6.13 8.57 -0.41
CA ILE A 53 -6.93 7.46 0.07
C ILE A 53 -7.09 7.61 1.58
N PRO A 54 -8.31 7.88 2.07
CA PRO A 54 -8.52 8.04 3.51
C PRO A 54 -8.01 6.82 4.28
N LEU A 55 -7.27 7.08 5.33
CA LEU A 55 -6.62 6.01 6.08
C LEU A 55 -7.64 5.01 6.63
N MET A 56 -8.80 5.49 7.04
CA MET A 56 -9.84 4.63 7.58
C MET A 56 -10.43 3.67 6.54
N GLN A 57 -10.21 3.95 5.24
CA GLN A 57 -10.70 3.08 4.17
C GLN A 57 -9.65 2.05 3.75
N VAL A 58 -8.43 2.20 4.20
CA VAL A 58 -7.33 1.33 3.76
C VAL A 58 -7.45 -0.02 4.43
N MET A 59 -7.42 -1.07 3.62
CA MET A 59 -7.47 -2.45 4.10
C MET A 59 -6.09 -3.07 4.18
N ALA A 60 -5.22 -2.73 3.22
CA ALA A 60 -3.87 -3.27 3.19
C ALA A 60 -2.96 -2.38 2.36
N VAL A 61 -1.70 -2.29 2.77
CA VAL A 61 -0.65 -1.63 2.00
C VAL A 61 0.50 -2.63 1.88
N ARG A 62 0.94 -2.86 0.64
CA ARG A 62 2.02 -3.82 0.38
C ARG A 62 3.13 -3.15 -0.38
N PRO A 63 4.37 -3.40 0.03
CA PRO A 63 5.51 -2.88 -0.73
C PRO A 63 5.66 -3.62 -2.05
N LEU A 64 6.03 -2.85 -3.09
CA LEU A 64 6.34 -3.43 -4.41
C LEU A 64 7.84 -3.41 -4.68
N ASP A 65 8.61 -2.68 -3.88
CA ASP A 65 10.06 -2.66 -4.01
C ASP A 65 10.60 -4.08 -3.79
N PRO A 66 11.44 -4.60 -4.71
CA PRO A 66 11.91 -5.97 -4.60
C PRO A 66 12.61 -6.28 -3.29
N LEU A 67 13.42 -5.37 -2.79
CA LEU A 67 14.14 -5.59 -1.55
C LEU A 67 13.19 -5.60 -0.36
N THR A 68 12.23 -4.68 -0.35
CA THR A 68 11.25 -4.61 0.72
C THR A 68 10.36 -5.85 0.71
N VAL A 69 9.97 -6.32 -0.47
CA VAL A 69 9.19 -7.54 -0.59
C VAL A 69 9.99 -8.72 -0.07
N HIS A 70 11.27 -8.79 -0.39
CA HIS A 70 12.14 -9.85 0.09
C HIS A 70 12.19 -9.87 1.62
N ASN A 71 12.33 -8.72 2.24
CA ASN A 71 12.34 -8.62 3.70
C ASN A 71 11.01 -9.05 4.30
N PHE A 72 9.90 -8.70 3.65
CA PHE A 72 8.59 -9.16 4.08
C PHE A 72 8.51 -10.68 4.10
N LEU A 73 9.00 -11.32 3.04
CA LEU A 73 8.98 -12.76 2.94
C LEU A 73 9.81 -13.42 4.06
N GLN A 74 10.94 -12.82 4.37
CA GLN A 74 11.80 -13.36 5.43
C GLN A 74 11.20 -13.16 6.82
N ASP A 75 10.36 -12.14 6.98
CA ASP A 75 9.73 -11.86 8.27
C ASP A 75 8.50 -12.72 8.54
N GLY A 76 8.28 -13.74 7.73
CA GLY A 76 7.17 -14.65 7.96
C GLY A 76 5.89 -14.27 7.26
N MET A 77 5.86 -13.17 6.56
CA MET A 77 4.70 -12.78 5.77
C MET A 77 4.67 -13.49 4.42
N GLY A 78 5.73 -14.23 4.14
CA GLY A 78 5.94 -14.81 2.83
C GLY A 78 4.89 -15.82 2.41
N ALA A 79 4.40 -16.61 3.36
CA ALA A 79 3.43 -17.63 3.02
C ALA A 79 2.18 -17.02 2.39
N ALA A 80 1.67 -15.95 3.00
CA ALA A 80 0.49 -15.28 2.47
C ALA A 80 0.77 -14.62 1.13
N LEU A 81 1.92 -13.97 1.00
CA LEU A 81 2.29 -13.32 -0.25
C LEU A 81 2.53 -14.33 -1.35
N SER A 82 3.23 -15.42 -1.04
CA SER A 82 3.53 -16.45 -2.02
C SER A 82 2.28 -17.10 -2.58
N SER A 83 1.34 -17.45 -1.72
CA SER A 83 0.10 -18.08 -2.18
C SER A 83 -0.70 -17.15 -3.07
N ARG A 84 -0.53 -15.85 -2.92
CA ARG A 84 -1.28 -14.89 -3.72
C ARG A 84 -0.68 -14.63 -5.09
N LYS A 85 0.55 -15.05 -5.29
CA LYS A 85 1.18 -14.89 -6.59
C LYS A 85 0.69 -15.92 -7.58
N GLU A 86 0.07 -16.93 -7.08
CA GLU A 86 -0.52 -17.97 -7.93
C GLU A 86 -1.77 -17.46 -8.58
#